data_f96dc58995f68f8dcf48e294d86e407c
#
_entry.id   f96dc58995f68f8dcf48e294d86e407c
#
_cell.length_a   1.000
_cell.length_b   1.000
_cell.length_c   1.000
_cell.angle_alpha   90.00
_cell.angle_beta   90.00
_cell.angle_gamma   90.00
#
_symmetry.space_group_name_H-M   'P 1'
#
loop_
_entity.id
_entity.type
_entity.pdbx_description
1 polymer ?
#
loop_
_entity_poly.entity_id
_entity_poly.type
_entity_poly.pdbx_seq_one_letter_code
_entity_poly.pdbx_strand_id
1 'polypeptide(L)'
;MMNGDFKINPQPPIIFFIMAVKLFALHKYLDSASREELVKEINDLYKLFPAVQEYYQAKLSDVEDGEDALLKKYKKIVKNEFMPDRGLGKARLSIARKAIADFKKIAKNKNNIADIMVYYVEMGVEFTNAYGDIDEPFYNSMEGMYDAACEYIKIHNLTGVFIQRMRQMVQATSGIGWGFHDDLSDMFHNYFGKYE
;
A
#
# COMPACT_ATOMS: atom_id res chain seq x y z
N MET A 1 -27.94 61.19 5.11
CA MET A 1 -27.52 59.87 5.65
C MET A 1 -26.93 59.11 4.50
N MET A 2 -25.60 59.06 4.41
CA MET A 2 -24.88 58.35 3.38
C MET A 2 -24.34 57.03 3.96
N ASN A 3 -24.92 55.89 3.50
CA ASN A 3 -24.42 54.58 3.82
C ASN A 3 -23.27 54.26 2.85
N GLY A 4 -22.07 54.25 3.35
CA GLY A 4 -20.89 53.79 2.61
C GLY A 4 -20.70 52.30 2.81
N ASP A 5 -21.03 51.51 1.77
CA ASP A 5 -20.73 50.10 1.71
C ASP A 5 -19.22 49.88 1.53
N PHE A 6 -18.52 49.50 2.60
CA PHE A 6 -17.14 49.01 2.54
C PHE A 6 -17.14 47.62 1.92
N LYS A 7 -16.85 47.51 0.63
CA LYS A 7 -16.53 46.23 -0.02
C LYS A 7 -15.15 45.80 0.42
N ILE A 8 -15.12 44.79 1.32
CA ILE A 8 -13.88 44.07 1.64
C ILE A 8 -13.54 43.19 0.42
N ASN A 9 -12.48 43.57 -0.28
CA ASN A 9 -11.94 42.80 -1.39
C ASN A 9 -11.21 41.57 -0.78
N PRO A 10 -11.65 40.30 -1.02
CA PRO A 10 -10.95 39.15 -0.48
C PRO A 10 -9.58 39.03 -1.19
N GLN A 11 -8.53 39.18 -0.44
CA GLN A 11 -7.18 38.88 -0.91
C GLN A 11 -7.11 37.43 -1.36
N PRO A 12 -6.51 37.12 -2.52
CA PRO A 12 -6.36 35.72 -2.94
C PRO A 12 -5.46 34.98 -1.93
N PRO A 13 -5.73 33.68 -1.69
CA PRO A 13 -4.90 32.91 -0.77
C PRO A 13 -3.46 32.90 -1.28
N ILE A 14 -2.52 33.24 -0.39
CA ILE A 14 -1.08 33.12 -0.66
C ILE A 14 -0.79 31.62 -0.79
N ILE A 15 -0.82 31.09 -2.01
CA ILE A 15 -0.36 29.75 -2.31
C ILE A 15 1.17 29.80 -2.19
N PHE A 16 1.70 29.35 -1.04
CA PHE A 16 3.11 29.04 -0.92
C PHE A 16 3.42 27.90 -1.89
N PHE A 17 3.89 28.24 -3.07
CA PHE A 17 4.50 27.28 -3.98
C PHE A 17 5.81 26.82 -3.32
N ILE A 18 5.74 25.74 -2.53
CA ILE A 18 6.94 25.05 -2.06
C ILE A 18 7.59 24.44 -3.31
N MET A 19 8.55 25.14 -3.89
CA MET A 19 9.36 24.60 -4.98
C MET A 19 10.14 23.40 -4.40
N ALA A 20 9.75 22.20 -4.82
CA ALA A 20 10.49 21.00 -4.47
C ALA A 20 11.94 21.14 -4.92
N VAL A 21 12.87 20.94 -3.99
CA VAL A 21 14.31 20.92 -4.30
C VAL A 21 14.57 19.82 -5.32
N LYS A 22 15.16 20.16 -6.45
CA LYS A 22 15.48 19.16 -7.48
C LYS A 22 16.54 18.20 -6.94
N LEU A 23 16.42 16.91 -7.29
CA LEU A 23 17.36 15.86 -6.87
C LEU A 23 18.82 16.23 -7.16
N PHE A 24 19.09 16.92 -8.25
CA PHE A 24 20.43 17.45 -8.58
C PHE A 24 20.98 18.41 -7.50
N ALA A 25 20.15 19.31 -6.97
CA ALA A 25 20.57 20.23 -5.92
C ALA A 25 20.85 19.48 -4.61
N LEU A 26 20.06 18.45 -4.30
CA LEU A 26 20.33 17.55 -3.17
C LEU A 26 21.66 16.82 -3.34
N HIS A 27 21.95 16.25 -4.52
CA HIS A 27 23.24 15.58 -4.77
C HIS A 27 24.41 16.53 -4.58
N LYS A 28 24.33 17.74 -5.16
CA LYS A 28 25.39 18.75 -4.98
C LYS A 28 25.63 19.10 -3.51
N TYR A 29 24.57 19.21 -2.72
CA TYR A 29 24.68 19.44 -1.27
C TYR A 29 25.35 18.24 -0.57
N LEU A 30 24.89 17.01 -0.84
CA LEU A 30 25.43 15.80 -0.22
C LEU A 30 26.92 15.57 -0.56
N ASP A 31 27.32 15.90 -1.80
CA ASP A 31 28.73 15.80 -2.25
C ASP A 31 29.65 16.83 -1.55
N SER A 32 29.09 17.95 -1.07
CA SER A 32 29.84 18.99 -0.37
C SER A 32 29.86 18.84 1.15
N ALA A 33 28.96 18.05 1.72
CA ALA A 33 28.83 17.85 3.16
C ALA A 33 29.87 16.85 3.68
N SER A 34 30.43 17.13 4.87
CA SER A 34 31.31 16.19 5.56
C SER A 34 30.55 14.95 6.04
N ARG A 35 31.30 13.88 6.30
CA ARG A 35 30.72 12.65 6.88
C ARG A 35 30.01 12.92 8.20
N GLU A 36 30.58 13.78 9.04
CA GLU A 36 30.05 14.16 10.35
C GLU A 36 28.72 14.91 10.21
N GLU A 37 28.62 15.84 9.26
CA GLU A 37 27.38 16.56 8.94
C GLU A 37 26.30 15.61 8.43
N LEU A 38 26.63 14.70 7.50
CA LEU A 38 25.69 13.71 6.99
C LEU A 38 25.17 12.77 8.08
N VAL A 39 26.04 12.31 8.98
CA VAL A 39 25.65 11.46 10.13
C VAL A 39 24.69 12.22 11.05
N LYS A 40 24.97 13.48 11.33
CA LYS A 40 24.09 14.33 12.15
C LYS A 40 22.73 14.50 11.49
N GLU A 41 22.72 14.83 10.20
CA GLU A 41 21.48 15.03 9.44
C GLU A 41 20.62 13.76 9.38
N ILE A 42 21.24 12.60 9.12
CA ILE A 42 20.51 11.30 9.14
C ILE A 42 19.94 11.04 10.52
N ASN A 43 20.67 11.29 11.60
CA ASN A 43 20.16 11.12 12.96
C ASN A 43 18.97 12.05 13.25
N ASP A 44 19.00 13.29 12.76
CA ASP A 44 17.91 14.22 12.93
C ASP A 44 16.68 13.82 12.10
N LEU A 45 16.88 13.36 10.85
CA LEU A 45 15.81 12.78 10.04
C LEU A 45 15.20 11.55 10.70
N TYR A 46 16.00 10.66 11.28
CA TYR A 46 15.54 9.49 12.01
C TYR A 46 14.67 9.87 13.22
N LYS A 47 15.02 10.91 13.96
CA LYS A 47 14.23 11.38 15.12
C LYS A 47 12.92 12.05 14.71
N LEU A 48 12.93 12.78 13.59
CA LEU A 48 11.80 13.60 13.14
C LEU A 48 10.75 12.81 12.33
N PHE A 49 11.18 11.81 11.54
CA PHE A 49 10.31 11.17 10.56
C PHE A 49 10.12 9.68 10.80
N PRO A 50 8.91 9.21 11.17
CA PRO A 50 8.61 7.79 11.35
C PRO A 50 8.96 6.93 10.13
N ALA A 51 8.79 7.45 8.91
CA ALA A 51 9.15 6.72 7.69
C ALA A 51 10.65 6.43 7.58
N VAL A 52 11.51 7.32 8.11
CA VAL A 52 12.96 7.09 8.19
C VAL A 52 13.29 6.04 9.24
N GLN A 53 12.57 6.04 10.38
CA GLN A 53 12.72 5.00 11.40
C GLN A 53 12.36 3.63 10.82
N GLU A 54 11.25 3.51 10.12
CA GLU A 54 10.82 2.27 9.48
C GLU A 54 11.82 1.77 8.44
N TYR A 55 12.35 2.70 7.61
CA TYR A 55 13.40 2.37 6.64
C TYR A 55 14.63 1.77 7.32
N TYR A 56 15.12 2.39 8.39
CA TYR A 56 16.28 1.88 9.12
C TYR A 56 15.96 0.63 9.93
N GLN A 57 14.75 0.46 10.44
CA GLN A 57 14.29 -0.77 11.06
C GLN A 57 14.37 -1.93 10.06
N ALA A 58 13.82 -1.78 8.85
CA ALA A 58 13.92 -2.79 7.80
C ALA A 58 15.35 -3.04 7.33
N LYS A 59 16.22 -2.01 7.39
CA LYS A 59 17.60 -2.09 6.90
C LYS A 59 18.57 -2.73 7.88
N LEU A 60 18.41 -2.48 9.18
CA LEU A 60 19.39 -2.79 10.22
C LEU A 60 18.98 -3.95 11.13
N SER A 61 17.68 -4.30 11.20
CA SER A 61 17.25 -5.50 11.90
C SER A 61 17.80 -6.73 11.19
N ASP A 62 18.25 -7.71 11.95
CA ASP A 62 18.54 -9.04 11.42
C ASP A 62 17.29 -9.53 10.69
N VAL A 63 17.49 -9.95 9.47
CA VAL A 63 16.58 -9.85 8.29
C VAL A 63 15.13 -10.31 8.52
N GLU A 64 14.83 -11.17 9.48
CA GLU A 64 13.50 -11.74 9.66
C GLU A 64 12.61 -10.98 10.64
N ASP A 65 13.08 -10.66 11.83
CA ASP A 65 12.20 -10.09 12.88
C ASP A 65 11.74 -8.64 12.63
N GLY A 66 12.60 -7.80 12.06
CA GLY A 66 12.28 -6.37 11.87
C GLY A 66 11.32 -6.12 10.71
N GLU A 67 11.49 -6.83 9.59
CA GLU A 67 10.60 -6.68 8.43
C GLU A 67 9.24 -7.34 8.68
N ASP A 68 9.20 -8.46 9.42
CA ASP A 68 7.94 -9.12 9.79
C ASP A 68 7.09 -8.27 10.73
N ALA A 69 7.71 -7.52 11.65
CA ALA A 69 7.02 -6.56 12.49
C ALA A 69 6.40 -5.43 11.66
N LEU A 70 7.13 -4.93 10.66
CA LEU A 70 6.62 -3.95 9.71
C LEU A 70 5.49 -4.52 8.84
N LEU A 71 5.64 -5.74 8.31
CA LEU A 71 4.58 -6.42 7.58
C LEU A 71 3.29 -6.50 8.41
N LYS A 72 3.38 -6.94 9.66
CA LYS A 72 2.24 -6.98 10.59
C LYS A 72 1.59 -5.61 10.78
N LYS A 73 2.41 -4.56 10.92
CA LYS A 73 1.93 -3.18 11.04
C LYS A 73 1.15 -2.74 9.80
N TYR A 74 1.71 -2.94 8.61
CA TYR A 74 1.07 -2.54 7.36
C TYR A 74 -0.16 -3.40 7.02
N LYS A 75 -0.13 -4.70 7.30
CA LYS A 75 -1.33 -5.56 7.24
C LYS A 75 -2.45 -5.07 8.16
N LYS A 76 -2.12 -4.58 9.36
CA LYS A 76 -3.11 -4.00 10.27
C LYS A 76 -3.76 -2.74 9.69
N ILE A 77 -3.00 -1.90 8.97
CA ILE A 77 -3.58 -0.74 8.26
C ILE A 77 -4.56 -1.22 7.19
N VAL A 78 -4.18 -2.20 6.37
CA VAL A 78 -5.06 -2.80 5.35
C VAL A 78 -6.30 -3.39 6.01
N LYS A 79 -6.15 -4.25 7.01
CA LYS A 79 -7.27 -4.87 7.74
C LYS A 79 -8.25 -3.85 8.28
N ASN A 80 -7.76 -2.76 8.87
CA ASN A 80 -8.61 -1.75 9.48
C ASN A 80 -9.50 -0.99 8.47
N GLU A 81 -9.15 -1.00 7.18
CA GLU A 81 -10.00 -0.43 6.15
C GLU A 81 -11.18 -1.33 5.78
N PHE A 82 -11.00 -2.65 5.81
CA PHE A 82 -12.01 -3.64 5.45
C PHE A 82 -12.70 -4.25 6.67
N MET A 83 -11.94 -4.87 7.54
CA MET A 83 -12.43 -5.67 8.68
C MET A 83 -11.76 -5.20 9.98
N PRO A 84 -12.09 -3.99 10.48
CA PRO A 84 -11.53 -3.47 11.73
C PRO A 84 -12.00 -4.30 12.93
N ASP A 85 -11.19 -4.35 14.00
CA ASP A 85 -11.54 -5.07 15.22
C ASP A 85 -12.75 -4.43 15.96
N ARG A 86 -13.08 -3.17 15.65
CA ARG A 86 -14.27 -2.45 16.19
C ARG A 86 -14.89 -1.57 15.11
N GLY A 87 -16.21 -1.59 15.04
CA GLY A 87 -16.99 -0.83 14.04
C GLY A 87 -17.02 -1.49 12.68
N LEU A 88 -17.50 -0.76 11.68
CA LEU A 88 -17.62 -1.23 10.30
C LEU A 88 -16.42 -0.78 9.47
N GLY A 89 -15.97 -1.63 8.56
CA GLY A 89 -14.98 -1.27 7.55
C GLY A 89 -15.51 -0.16 6.64
N LYS A 90 -14.61 0.72 6.22
CA LYS A 90 -14.91 1.85 5.33
C LYS A 90 -14.47 1.60 3.90
N ALA A 91 -13.73 0.52 3.67
CA ALA A 91 -13.14 0.13 2.39
C ALA A 91 -12.46 1.31 1.64
N ARG A 92 -11.70 2.16 2.37
CA ARG A 92 -10.97 3.27 1.76
C ARG A 92 -9.76 2.72 0.99
N LEU A 93 -10.01 2.29 -0.23
CA LEU A 93 -9.05 1.60 -1.10
C LEU A 93 -7.74 2.38 -1.25
N SER A 94 -7.81 3.70 -1.35
CA SER A 94 -6.63 4.58 -1.47
C SER A 94 -5.69 4.47 -0.27
N ILE A 95 -6.23 4.36 0.96
CA ILE A 95 -5.43 4.21 2.18
C ILE A 95 -4.78 2.84 2.23
N ALA A 96 -5.54 1.78 1.96
CA ALA A 96 -5.02 0.42 1.95
C ALA A 96 -3.95 0.22 0.85
N ARG A 97 -4.19 0.73 -0.37
CA ARG A 97 -3.20 0.67 -1.45
C ARG A 97 -1.95 1.50 -1.17
N LYS A 98 -2.11 2.67 -0.52
CA LYS A 98 -0.98 3.48 -0.08
C LYS A 98 -0.12 2.73 0.94
N ALA A 99 -0.73 2.05 1.90
CA ALA A 99 0.00 1.24 2.89
C ALA A 99 0.85 0.16 2.20
N ILE A 100 0.32 -0.54 1.20
CA ILE A 100 1.06 -1.52 0.40
C ILE A 100 2.22 -0.86 -0.34
N ALA A 101 1.96 0.27 -1.01
CA ALA A 101 2.98 0.99 -1.76
C ALA A 101 4.12 1.50 -0.85
N ASP A 102 3.80 1.97 0.35
CA ASP A 102 4.80 2.43 1.31
C ASP A 102 5.62 1.25 1.88
N PHE A 103 4.97 0.12 2.19
CA PHE A 103 5.68 -1.10 2.60
C PHE A 103 6.64 -1.60 1.52
N LYS A 104 6.20 -1.66 0.26
CA LYS A 104 7.04 -2.09 -0.88
C LYS A 104 8.31 -1.26 -1.06
N LYS A 105 8.34 0.00 -0.63
CA LYS A 105 9.53 0.87 -0.73
C LYS A 105 10.63 0.49 0.26
N ILE A 106 10.26 -0.11 1.40
CA ILE A 106 11.18 -0.43 2.49
C ILE A 106 11.47 -1.92 2.62
N ALA A 107 10.54 -2.77 2.19
CA ALA A 107 10.66 -4.22 2.26
C ALA A 107 11.69 -4.76 1.25
N LYS A 108 12.47 -5.76 1.69
CA LYS A 108 13.46 -6.48 0.87
C LYS A 108 13.04 -7.92 0.61
N ASN A 109 12.30 -8.52 1.56
CA ASN A 109 11.83 -9.89 1.43
C ASN A 109 10.66 -9.96 0.44
N LYS A 110 10.89 -10.68 -0.64
CA LYS A 110 9.90 -10.84 -1.72
C LYS A 110 8.65 -11.59 -1.27
N ASN A 111 8.78 -12.52 -0.32
CA ASN A 111 7.62 -13.19 0.27
C ASN A 111 6.73 -12.20 1.01
N ASN A 112 7.30 -11.27 1.78
CA ASN A 112 6.56 -10.28 2.53
C ASN A 112 5.83 -9.28 1.61
N ILE A 113 6.46 -8.92 0.49
CA ILE A 113 5.82 -8.08 -0.53
C ILE A 113 4.65 -8.81 -1.19
N ALA A 114 4.83 -10.07 -1.59
CA ALA A 114 3.73 -10.88 -2.14
C ALA A 114 2.61 -11.05 -1.10
N ASP A 115 2.98 -11.33 0.16
CA ASP A 115 2.03 -11.59 1.23
C ASP A 115 1.10 -10.38 1.51
N ILE A 116 1.60 -9.15 1.52
CA ILE A 116 0.73 -7.99 1.74
C ILE A 116 -0.18 -7.70 0.54
N MET A 117 0.28 -8.00 -0.70
CA MET A 117 -0.55 -7.85 -1.89
C MET A 117 -1.69 -8.88 -1.90
N VAL A 118 -1.38 -10.13 -1.60
CA VAL A 118 -2.36 -11.21 -1.46
C VAL A 118 -3.34 -10.90 -0.32
N TYR A 119 -2.83 -10.46 0.82
CA TYR A 119 -3.63 -10.10 1.98
C TYR A 119 -4.65 -8.99 1.70
N TYR A 120 -4.32 -8.02 0.86
CA TYR A 120 -5.25 -6.97 0.46
C TYR A 120 -6.49 -7.55 -0.25
N VAL A 121 -6.28 -8.48 -1.18
CA VAL A 121 -7.39 -9.13 -1.90
C VAL A 121 -8.19 -10.03 -0.97
N GLU A 122 -7.51 -10.79 -0.09
CA GLU A 122 -8.19 -11.60 0.94
C GLU A 122 -9.13 -10.76 1.80
N MET A 123 -8.66 -9.60 2.29
CA MET A 123 -9.50 -8.70 3.07
C MET A 123 -10.65 -8.10 2.26
N GLY A 124 -10.46 -7.82 0.96
CA GLY A 124 -11.51 -7.39 0.07
C GLY A 124 -12.57 -8.48 -0.17
N VAL A 125 -12.14 -9.71 -0.41
CA VAL A 125 -13.05 -10.88 -0.56
C VAL A 125 -13.84 -11.12 0.74
N GLU A 126 -13.16 -11.04 1.90
CA GLU A 126 -13.82 -11.17 3.20
C GLU A 126 -14.85 -10.05 3.43
N PHE A 127 -14.52 -8.83 3.01
CA PHE A 127 -15.41 -7.67 3.11
C PHE A 127 -16.69 -7.84 2.27
N THR A 128 -16.57 -8.16 0.99
CA THR A 128 -17.74 -8.34 0.13
C THR A 128 -18.58 -9.55 0.56
N ASN A 129 -17.99 -10.63 1.04
CA ASN A 129 -18.71 -11.76 1.62
C ASN A 129 -19.47 -11.41 2.91
N ALA A 130 -18.96 -10.48 3.70
CA ALA A 130 -19.59 -10.05 4.95
C ALA A 130 -20.70 -9.00 4.74
N TYR A 131 -20.54 -8.12 3.76
CA TYR A 131 -21.41 -6.95 3.57
C TYR A 131 -22.25 -6.99 2.31
N GLY A 132 -22.06 -7.99 1.44
CA GLY A 132 -22.73 -8.12 0.15
C GLY A 132 -22.01 -7.38 -0.96
N ASP A 133 -22.67 -7.26 -2.12
CA ASP A 133 -22.11 -6.61 -3.30
C ASP A 133 -21.77 -5.15 -3.03
N ILE A 134 -20.58 -4.77 -3.50
CA ILE A 134 -20.07 -3.41 -3.36
C ILE A 134 -20.25 -2.67 -4.71
N ASP A 135 -19.27 -1.94 -5.19
CA ASP A 135 -19.33 -1.23 -6.44
C ASP A 135 -18.21 -1.63 -7.42
N GLU A 136 -18.36 -1.26 -8.68
CA GLU A 136 -17.38 -1.55 -9.72
C GLU A 136 -15.96 -1.07 -9.37
N PRO A 137 -15.73 0.17 -8.83
CA PRO A 137 -14.39 0.60 -8.43
C PRO A 137 -13.74 -0.29 -7.36
N PHE A 138 -14.54 -0.88 -6.48
CA PHE A 138 -14.04 -1.82 -5.48
C PHE A 138 -13.53 -3.11 -6.16
N TYR A 139 -14.34 -3.73 -7.03
CA TYR A 139 -13.94 -4.96 -7.71
C TYR A 139 -12.75 -4.73 -8.64
N ASN A 140 -12.74 -3.68 -9.44
CA ASN A 140 -11.59 -3.28 -10.26
C ASN A 140 -10.30 -3.13 -9.44
N SER A 141 -10.41 -2.65 -8.20
CA SER A 141 -9.24 -2.54 -7.31
C SER A 141 -8.76 -3.88 -6.79
N MET A 142 -9.66 -4.83 -6.50
CA MET A 142 -9.31 -6.19 -6.07
C MET A 142 -8.69 -6.97 -7.21
N GLU A 143 -9.28 -6.95 -8.39
CA GLU A 143 -8.79 -7.58 -9.62
C GLU A 143 -7.40 -7.07 -9.99
N GLY A 144 -7.22 -5.75 -10.04
CA GLY A 144 -5.92 -5.17 -10.36
C GLY A 144 -4.82 -5.49 -9.33
N MET A 145 -5.17 -5.72 -8.05
CA MET A 145 -4.19 -6.18 -7.07
C MET A 145 -3.96 -7.68 -7.15
N TYR A 146 -4.99 -8.47 -7.48
CA TYR A 146 -4.87 -9.91 -7.69
C TYR A 146 -3.96 -10.21 -8.88
N ASP A 147 -4.17 -9.54 -10.01
CA ASP A 147 -3.32 -9.64 -11.21
C ASP A 147 -1.86 -9.28 -10.90
N ALA A 148 -1.65 -8.13 -10.27
CA ALA A 148 -0.32 -7.70 -9.86
C ALA A 148 0.35 -8.68 -8.87
N ALA A 149 -0.41 -9.33 -7.99
CA ALA A 149 0.11 -10.35 -7.08
C ALA A 149 0.48 -11.63 -7.84
N CYS A 150 -0.35 -12.08 -8.78
CA CYS A 150 -0.04 -13.23 -9.65
C CYS A 150 1.25 -13.01 -10.42
N GLU A 151 1.37 -11.86 -11.09
CA GLU A 151 2.59 -11.49 -11.82
C GLU A 151 3.81 -11.47 -10.91
N TYR A 152 3.71 -10.81 -9.74
CA TYR A 152 4.80 -10.72 -8.78
C TYR A 152 5.25 -12.11 -8.27
N ILE A 153 4.30 -12.98 -7.94
CA ILE A 153 4.53 -14.36 -7.50
C ILE A 153 5.27 -15.15 -8.58
N LYS A 154 4.88 -15.02 -9.85
CA LYS A 154 5.54 -15.69 -10.99
C LYS A 154 6.96 -15.20 -11.20
N ILE A 155 7.16 -13.89 -11.31
CA ILE A 155 8.48 -13.26 -11.57
C ILE A 155 9.50 -13.65 -10.48
N HIS A 156 9.03 -13.80 -9.22
CA HIS A 156 9.92 -14.11 -8.10
C HIS A 156 9.95 -15.59 -7.69
N ASN A 157 9.35 -16.49 -8.50
CA ASN A 157 9.31 -17.94 -8.24
C ASN A 157 8.68 -18.31 -6.88
N LEU A 158 7.64 -17.60 -6.46
CA LEU A 158 6.95 -17.79 -5.18
C LEU A 158 5.70 -18.65 -5.30
N THR A 159 5.43 -19.27 -6.45
CA THR A 159 4.22 -20.06 -6.73
C THR A 159 3.98 -21.12 -5.67
N GLY A 160 5.01 -21.89 -5.28
CA GLY A 160 4.88 -22.95 -4.28
C GLY A 160 4.43 -22.46 -2.89
N VAL A 161 4.67 -21.17 -2.58
CA VAL A 161 4.29 -20.56 -1.30
C VAL A 161 2.84 -20.04 -1.34
N PHE A 162 2.44 -19.42 -2.44
CA PHE A 162 1.20 -18.64 -2.48
C PHE A 162 0.05 -19.29 -3.24
N ILE A 163 0.31 -20.30 -4.08
CA ILE A 163 -0.72 -20.86 -4.99
C ILE A 163 -1.98 -21.31 -4.27
N GLN A 164 -1.85 -21.91 -3.09
CA GLN A 164 -3.01 -22.38 -2.33
C GLN A 164 -3.90 -21.22 -1.85
N ARG A 165 -3.27 -20.12 -1.38
CA ARG A 165 -4.00 -18.93 -0.98
C ARG A 165 -4.69 -18.27 -2.17
N MET A 166 -4.01 -18.18 -3.32
CA MET A 166 -4.58 -17.63 -4.55
C MET A 166 -5.78 -18.44 -5.01
N ARG A 167 -5.70 -19.77 -4.96
CA ARG A 167 -6.82 -20.66 -5.28
C ARG A 167 -7.99 -20.52 -4.30
N GLN A 168 -7.71 -20.44 -3.01
CA GLN A 168 -8.74 -20.24 -1.97
C GLN A 168 -9.49 -18.92 -2.15
N MET A 169 -8.81 -17.85 -2.57
CA MET A 169 -9.47 -16.58 -2.91
C MET A 169 -10.47 -16.77 -4.05
N VAL A 170 -10.08 -17.41 -5.16
CA VAL A 170 -10.99 -17.69 -6.28
C VAL A 170 -12.22 -18.48 -5.77
N GLN A 171 -11.99 -19.52 -4.97
CA GLN A 171 -13.11 -20.30 -4.41
C GLN A 171 -14.03 -19.46 -3.52
N ALA A 172 -13.46 -18.55 -2.73
CA ALA A 172 -14.20 -17.69 -1.81
C ALA A 172 -15.02 -16.59 -2.53
N THR A 173 -14.77 -16.36 -3.81
CA THR A 173 -15.56 -15.40 -4.63
C THR A 173 -16.76 -16.04 -5.33
N SER A 174 -16.99 -17.36 -5.16
CA SER A 174 -18.12 -18.06 -5.78
C SER A 174 -19.46 -17.42 -5.36
N GLY A 175 -20.23 -17.00 -6.34
CA GLY A 175 -21.54 -16.35 -6.12
C GLY A 175 -21.48 -14.83 -5.91
N ILE A 176 -20.29 -14.21 -5.92
CA ILE A 176 -20.17 -12.76 -5.95
C ILE A 176 -20.46 -12.28 -7.37
N GLY A 177 -21.23 -11.19 -7.47
CA GLY A 177 -21.63 -10.58 -8.74
C GLY A 177 -20.50 -9.88 -9.49
N TRP A 178 -20.85 -9.08 -10.49
CA TRP A 178 -19.95 -8.21 -11.27
C TRP A 178 -18.89 -8.93 -12.12
N GLY A 179 -18.99 -10.24 -12.34
CA GLY A 179 -17.97 -11.02 -13.04
C GLY A 179 -16.70 -11.30 -12.21
N PHE A 180 -16.65 -10.80 -10.97
CA PHE A 180 -15.47 -10.87 -10.11
C PHE A 180 -14.90 -12.28 -9.92
N HIS A 181 -15.77 -13.27 -9.76
CA HIS A 181 -15.34 -14.67 -9.68
C HIS A 181 -14.68 -15.16 -10.96
N ASP A 182 -15.30 -14.85 -12.11
CA ASP A 182 -14.81 -15.28 -13.41
C ASP A 182 -13.46 -14.63 -13.74
N ASP A 183 -13.34 -13.32 -13.46
CA ASP A 183 -12.09 -12.57 -13.70
C ASP A 183 -10.94 -13.11 -12.83
N LEU A 184 -11.15 -13.36 -11.53
CA LEU A 184 -10.11 -13.95 -10.69
C LEU A 184 -9.77 -15.39 -11.12
N SER A 185 -10.75 -16.17 -11.54
CA SER A 185 -10.57 -17.54 -12.05
C SER A 185 -9.74 -17.56 -13.31
N ASP A 186 -10.05 -16.67 -14.27
CA ASP A 186 -9.33 -16.54 -15.52
C ASP A 186 -7.87 -16.09 -15.29
N MET A 187 -7.64 -15.09 -14.43
CA MET A 187 -6.30 -14.67 -14.03
C MET A 187 -5.51 -15.82 -13.40
N PHE A 188 -6.14 -16.56 -12.47
CA PHE A 188 -5.49 -17.71 -11.83
C PHE A 188 -5.06 -18.75 -12.88
N HIS A 189 -5.95 -19.12 -13.80
CA HIS A 189 -5.63 -20.09 -14.85
C HIS A 189 -4.55 -19.59 -15.83
N ASN A 190 -4.58 -18.32 -16.17
CA ASN A 190 -3.59 -17.70 -17.05
C ASN A 190 -2.18 -17.71 -16.45
N TYR A 191 -2.04 -17.42 -15.16
CA TYR A 191 -0.73 -17.38 -14.49
C TYR A 191 -0.24 -18.75 -14.04
N PHE A 192 -1.11 -19.60 -13.54
CA PHE A 192 -0.72 -20.82 -12.84
C PHE A 192 -1.13 -22.12 -13.57
N GLY A 193 -1.95 -22.01 -14.64
CA GLY A 193 -2.46 -23.15 -15.39
C GLY A 193 -3.54 -23.92 -14.60
N LYS A 194 -3.98 -25.05 -15.20
CA LYS A 194 -4.83 -25.99 -14.48
C LYS A 194 -3.95 -26.79 -13.52
N TYR A 195 -3.81 -26.29 -12.30
CA TYR A 195 -3.27 -27.11 -11.21
C TYR A 195 -4.40 -28.01 -10.70
N GLU A 196 -4.36 -29.25 -11.11
CA GLU A 196 -5.14 -30.32 -10.51
C GLU A 196 -4.60 -30.66 -9.10
#